data_3a7cd50052fbfba33733ab7867e3f083
#
_entry.id   3a7cd50052fbfba33733ab7867e3f083
#
_cell.length_a   1.000
_cell.length_b   1.000
_cell.length_c   1.000
_cell.angle_alpha   90.00
_cell.angle_beta   90.00
_cell.angle_gamma   90.00
#
_symmetry.space_group_name_H-M   'P 1'
#
loop_
_entity.id
_entity.type
_entity.pdbx_description
1 polymer ?
#
loop_
_entity_poly.entity_id
_entity_poly.type
_entity_poly.pdbx_seq_one_letter_code
_entity_poly.pdbx_strand_id
1 'polypeptide(L)'
;EECSSYALYLAELAKAFGKDSERPVWLQEVGAPENVLETDYTPEFCRKTVERAMDCRNLWGVTWWCSHDVPASMEDFPFFEHSLGLFDEQGQLKPIGRTFGELAAQYRSALPAQPKTVAVVIDVDEAGNPVNRSALGPGGSVCDLWMKLQVAGQRPTIITSQVAANQEALAQRGILELHADEHPY
;
A
#
# COMPACT_ATOMS: atom_id res chain seq x y z
N GLU A 1 11.82 -1.14 -6.59
CA GLU A 1 10.71 -0.15 -6.71
C GLU A 1 9.34 -0.75 -6.41
N GLU A 2 9.03 -1.94 -6.88
CA GLU A 2 7.73 -2.59 -6.68
C GLU A 2 7.40 -2.79 -5.19
N CYS A 3 8.32 -3.33 -4.40
CA CYS A 3 8.09 -3.57 -2.97
C CYS A 3 7.63 -2.32 -2.20
N SER A 4 8.19 -1.15 -2.49
CA SER A 4 7.80 0.11 -1.84
C SER A 4 6.47 0.70 -2.38
N SER A 5 5.90 0.15 -3.46
CA SER A 5 4.55 0.48 -3.94
C SER A 5 3.47 -0.43 -3.38
N TYR A 6 3.85 -1.53 -2.72
CA TYR A 6 2.90 -2.54 -2.28
C TYR A 6 1.94 -2.01 -1.19
N ALA A 7 2.40 -1.14 -0.31
CA ALA A 7 1.53 -0.50 0.68
C ALA A 7 0.44 0.37 0.02
N LEU A 8 0.79 1.14 -1.02
CA LEU A 8 -0.19 1.89 -1.81
C LEU A 8 -1.17 0.94 -2.52
N TYR A 9 -0.66 -0.15 -3.13
CA TYR A 9 -1.50 -1.17 -3.75
C TYR A 9 -2.55 -1.72 -2.78
N LEU A 10 -2.15 -2.09 -1.56
CA LEU A 10 -3.06 -2.60 -0.54
C LEU A 10 -4.10 -1.55 -0.11
N ALA A 11 -3.72 -0.29 -0.01
CA ALA A 11 -4.64 0.80 0.29
C ALA A 11 -5.69 0.99 -0.83
N GLU A 12 -5.27 0.98 -2.10
CA GLU A 12 -6.17 1.06 -3.26
C GLU A 12 -7.07 -0.19 -3.35
N LEU A 13 -6.53 -1.37 -3.07
CA LEU A 13 -7.29 -2.62 -3.02
C LEU A 13 -8.37 -2.58 -1.94
N ALA A 14 -8.04 -2.12 -0.73
CA ALA A 14 -9.01 -1.97 0.35
C ALA A 14 -10.14 -0.98 -0.02
N LYS A 15 -9.82 0.10 -0.73
CA LYS A 15 -10.81 1.07 -1.23
C LYS A 15 -11.73 0.48 -2.29
N ALA A 16 -11.21 -0.40 -3.16
CA ALA A 16 -12.00 -1.04 -4.21
C ALA A 16 -13.17 -1.86 -3.64
N PHE A 17 -12.97 -2.51 -2.49
CA PHE A 17 -14.00 -3.27 -1.80
C PHE A 17 -14.81 -2.45 -0.77
N GLY A 18 -14.46 -1.19 -0.56
CA GLY A 18 -15.24 -0.27 0.26
C GLY A 18 -16.54 0.12 -0.44
N LYS A 19 -17.68 0.05 0.26
CA LYS A 19 -18.99 0.49 -0.28
C LYS A 19 -19.01 1.99 -0.57
N ASP A 20 -18.22 2.75 0.15
CA ASP A 20 -18.06 4.19 0.01
C ASP A 20 -16.65 4.50 -0.47
N SER A 21 -16.53 5.10 -1.67
CA SER A 21 -15.24 5.47 -2.26
C SER A 21 -14.48 6.53 -1.45
N GLU A 22 -15.19 7.29 -0.64
CA GLU A 22 -14.62 8.32 0.23
C GLU A 22 -14.24 7.79 1.62
N ARG A 23 -14.53 6.52 1.90
CA ARG A 23 -14.16 5.91 3.17
C ARG A 23 -12.64 5.97 3.38
N PRO A 24 -12.18 6.44 4.55
CA PRO A 24 -10.74 6.49 4.82
C PRO A 24 -10.14 5.09 4.93
N VAL A 25 -8.88 4.97 4.54
CA VAL A 25 -8.07 3.76 4.67
C VAL A 25 -6.94 4.02 5.65
N TRP A 26 -6.64 3.05 6.48
CA TRP A 26 -5.50 3.06 7.38
C TRP A 26 -4.58 1.88 7.08
N LEU A 27 -3.33 2.17 6.73
CA LEU A 27 -2.27 1.18 6.64
C LEU A 27 -1.79 0.86 8.05
N GLN A 28 -2.36 -0.18 8.63
CA GLN A 28 -2.25 -0.52 10.04
C GLN A 28 -0.86 -1.05 10.41
N GLU A 29 -0.21 -1.75 9.50
CA GLU A 29 1.11 -2.32 9.71
C GLU A 29 1.94 -2.23 8.42
N VAL A 30 3.03 -1.49 8.49
CA VAL A 30 4.05 -1.41 7.44
C VAL A 30 5.40 -1.53 8.12
N GLY A 31 6.28 -2.38 7.63
CA GLY A 31 7.57 -2.63 8.26
C GLY A 31 8.68 -3.00 7.26
N ALA A 32 9.91 -2.93 7.71
CA ALA A 32 11.10 -3.30 6.97
C ALA A 32 12.15 -3.89 7.92
N PRO A 33 12.31 -5.23 7.95
CA PRO A 33 13.26 -5.88 8.85
C PRO A 33 14.69 -5.70 8.34
N GLU A 34 15.57 -5.12 9.17
CA GLU A 34 16.97 -4.85 8.84
C GLU A 34 17.84 -6.11 8.75
N ASN A 35 17.38 -7.23 9.29
CA ASN A 35 18.05 -8.52 9.15
C ASN A 35 17.65 -9.30 7.88
N VAL A 36 16.72 -8.74 7.09
CA VAL A 36 16.32 -9.26 5.76
C VAL A 36 16.70 -8.28 4.66
N LEU A 37 16.50 -6.98 4.92
CA LEU A 37 16.93 -5.90 4.03
C LEU A 37 18.23 -5.33 4.57
N GLU A 38 19.14 -4.93 3.69
CA GLU A 38 20.37 -4.25 4.12
C GLU A 38 20.02 -3.00 4.93
N THR A 39 20.65 -2.83 6.09
CA THR A 39 20.37 -1.76 7.05
C THR A 39 20.40 -0.37 6.40
N ASP A 40 21.35 -0.12 5.50
CA ASP A 40 21.47 1.15 4.78
C ASP A 40 20.32 1.41 3.80
N TYR A 41 19.56 0.37 3.44
CA TYR A 41 18.44 0.47 2.50
C TYR A 41 17.09 0.75 3.18
N THR A 42 16.96 0.43 4.48
CA THR A 42 15.68 0.52 5.18
C THR A 42 15.14 1.95 5.33
N PRO A 43 15.96 3.00 5.57
CA PRO A 43 15.47 4.38 5.58
C PRO A 43 14.89 4.82 4.22
N GLU A 44 15.54 4.45 3.13
CA GLU A 44 15.08 4.78 1.78
C GLU A 44 13.81 3.99 1.41
N PHE A 45 13.74 2.72 1.79
CA PHE A 45 12.53 1.92 1.65
C PHE A 45 11.37 2.53 2.42
N CYS A 46 11.58 2.93 3.68
CA CYS A 46 10.59 3.62 4.50
C CYS A 46 10.10 4.90 3.81
N ARG A 47 11.02 5.75 3.34
CA ARG A 47 10.69 6.99 2.63
C ARG A 47 9.80 6.72 1.42
N LYS A 48 10.25 5.88 0.51
CA LYS A 48 9.50 5.54 -0.71
C LYS A 48 8.13 4.94 -0.42
N THR A 49 8.05 4.07 0.59
CA THR A 49 6.80 3.41 0.96
C THR A 49 5.77 4.42 1.48
N VAL A 50 6.16 5.30 2.40
CA VAL A 50 5.27 6.33 2.95
C VAL A 50 4.90 7.36 1.88
N GLU A 51 5.87 7.90 1.14
CA GLU A 51 5.62 8.89 0.08
C GLU A 51 4.63 8.37 -0.98
N ARG A 52 4.80 7.11 -1.40
CA ARG A 52 3.87 6.48 -2.34
C ARG A 52 2.49 6.24 -1.72
N ALA A 53 2.43 5.78 -0.47
CA ALA A 53 1.17 5.57 0.22
C ALA A 53 0.34 6.86 0.32
N MET A 54 0.99 8.02 0.45
CA MET A 54 0.32 9.33 0.48
C MET A 54 -0.43 9.67 -0.83
N ASP A 55 -0.18 8.94 -1.92
CA ASP A 55 -0.96 9.03 -3.16
C ASP A 55 -2.32 8.32 -3.10
N CYS A 56 -2.63 7.64 -2.01
CA CYS A 56 -3.97 7.10 -1.75
C CYS A 56 -4.89 8.21 -1.24
N ARG A 57 -6.00 8.45 -1.95
CA ARG A 57 -7.01 9.43 -1.51
C ARG A 57 -7.65 8.99 -0.19
N ASN A 58 -7.79 9.93 0.75
CA ASN A 58 -8.32 9.67 2.08
C ASN A 58 -7.54 8.61 2.87
N LEU A 59 -6.22 8.55 2.68
CA LEU A 59 -5.36 7.80 3.59
C LEU A 59 -5.39 8.46 4.96
N TRP A 60 -5.87 7.72 5.98
CA TRP A 60 -6.01 8.24 7.34
C TRP A 60 -4.71 8.17 8.13
N GLY A 61 -3.90 7.15 7.86
CA GLY A 61 -2.61 6.99 8.52
C GLY A 61 -1.81 5.81 8.01
N VAL A 62 -0.54 5.86 8.36
CA VAL A 62 0.43 4.77 8.19
C VAL A 62 1.03 4.49 9.56
N THR A 63 0.91 3.26 10.04
CA THR A 63 1.55 2.82 11.28
C THR A 63 2.75 1.95 10.92
N TRP A 64 3.92 2.32 11.45
CA TRP A 64 5.10 1.49 11.31
C TRP A 64 5.09 0.36 12.33
N TRP A 65 5.30 -0.84 11.88
CA TRP A 65 5.50 -2.02 12.72
C TRP A 65 7.01 -2.33 12.79
N CYS A 66 7.67 -2.17 13.95
CA CYS A 66 7.05 -1.78 15.22
C CYS A 66 7.88 -0.67 15.90
N SER A 67 7.55 -0.32 17.13
CA SER A 67 8.27 0.75 17.83
C SER A 67 9.69 0.35 18.21
N HIS A 68 9.90 -0.86 18.74
CA HIS A 68 11.20 -1.37 19.20
C HIS A 68 11.48 -2.73 18.57
N ASP A 69 12.74 -3.03 18.38
CA ASP A 69 13.18 -4.38 18.06
C ASP A 69 12.76 -5.34 19.17
N VAL A 70 12.29 -6.53 18.79
CA VAL A 70 11.98 -7.59 19.75
C VAL A 70 13.29 -8.18 20.23
N PRO A 71 13.54 -8.27 21.57
CA PRO A 71 14.78 -8.85 22.08
C PRO A 71 15.03 -10.27 21.58
N ALA A 72 16.26 -10.56 21.18
CA ALA A 72 16.66 -11.88 20.70
C ALA A 72 16.44 -13.01 21.71
N SER A 73 16.31 -12.67 22.99
CA SER A 73 15.97 -13.62 24.07
C SER A 73 14.51 -14.09 24.05
N MET A 74 13.64 -13.43 23.26
CA MET A 74 12.25 -13.82 23.04
C MET A 74 12.14 -14.77 21.84
N GLU A 75 12.52 -16.03 22.05
CA GLU A 75 12.68 -17.05 21.00
C GLU A 75 11.39 -17.42 20.26
N ASP A 76 10.23 -17.07 20.81
CA ASP A 76 8.90 -17.35 20.19
C ASP A 76 8.57 -16.42 19.03
N PHE A 77 9.35 -15.36 18.84
CA PHE A 77 9.14 -14.42 17.72
C PHE A 77 9.90 -14.85 16.45
N PRO A 78 9.30 -14.65 15.26
CA PRO A 78 9.99 -14.89 14.00
C PRO A 78 11.26 -14.07 13.86
N PHE A 79 12.26 -14.59 13.17
CA PHE A 79 13.57 -13.97 12.97
C PHE A 79 13.51 -12.48 12.56
N PHE A 80 12.60 -12.12 11.67
CA PHE A 80 12.49 -10.74 11.17
C PHE A 80 11.95 -9.75 12.21
N GLU A 81 11.22 -10.21 13.24
CA GLU A 81 10.68 -9.34 14.30
C GLU A 81 11.79 -8.71 15.16
N HIS A 82 12.94 -9.36 15.23
CA HIS A 82 14.08 -8.87 16.03
C HIS A 82 14.78 -7.64 15.43
N SER A 83 14.27 -7.09 14.28
CA SER A 83 14.89 -5.94 13.62
C SER A 83 13.91 -5.00 12.94
N LEU A 84 12.61 -5.08 13.25
CA LEU A 84 11.55 -4.25 12.66
C LEU A 84 11.36 -2.90 13.33
N GLY A 85 11.97 -2.68 14.51
CA GLY A 85 11.77 -1.50 15.31
C GLY A 85 12.26 -0.20 14.70
N LEU A 86 11.61 0.91 15.08
CA LEU A 86 12.13 2.26 14.89
C LEU A 86 13.24 2.58 15.91
N PHE A 87 13.22 1.89 17.04
CA PHE A 87 14.24 1.89 18.07
C PHE A 87 14.82 0.48 18.21
N ASP A 88 16.09 0.40 18.61
CA ASP A 88 16.72 -0.88 18.95
C ASP A 88 16.26 -1.39 20.34
N GLU A 89 16.76 -2.56 20.75
CA GLU A 89 16.47 -3.16 22.08
C GLU A 89 16.89 -2.27 23.25
N GLN A 90 17.85 -1.37 23.07
CA GLN A 90 18.35 -0.45 24.09
C GLN A 90 17.60 0.89 24.08
N GLY A 91 16.57 1.04 23.23
CA GLY A 91 15.79 2.26 23.06
C GLY A 91 16.52 3.37 22.31
N GLN A 92 17.56 3.03 21.52
CA GLN A 92 18.25 3.98 20.65
C GLN A 92 17.50 4.14 19.34
N LEU A 93 17.29 5.39 18.92
CA LEU A 93 16.58 5.69 17.68
C LEU A 93 17.42 5.28 16.46
N LYS A 94 16.91 4.33 15.69
CA LYS A 94 17.55 3.83 14.47
C LYS A 94 17.44 4.84 13.31
N PRO A 95 18.26 4.72 12.24
CA PRO A 95 18.15 5.56 11.05
C PRO A 95 16.75 5.57 10.43
N ILE A 96 16.11 4.41 10.34
CA ILE A 96 14.74 4.27 9.86
C ILE A 96 13.74 5.03 10.74
N GLY A 97 13.93 5.04 12.06
CA GLY A 97 13.10 5.77 13.00
C GLY A 97 13.19 7.29 12.80
N ARG A 98 14.38 7.82 12.51
CA ARG A 98 14.57 9.23 12.13
C ARG A 98 13.81 9.58 10.85
N THR A 99 13.96 8.75 9.82
CA THR A 99 13.26 8.93 8.55
C THR A 99 11.75 8.92 8.73
N PHE A 100 11.22 7.97 9.49
CA PHE A 100 9.77 7.92 9.74
C PHE A 100 9.27 9.15 10.51
N GLY A 101 10.04 9.65 11.50
CA GLY A 101 9.72 10.87 12.22
C GLY A 101 9.72 12.12 11.33
N GLU A 102 10.67 12.24 10.41
CA GLU A 102 10.71 13.32 9.39
C GLU A 102 9.48 13.28 8.48
N LEU A 103 9.11 12.09 7.99
CA LEU A 103 7.92 11.90 7.16
C LEU A 103 6.63 12.22 7.93
N ALA A 104 6.52 11.80 9.18
CA ALA A 104 5.38 12.14 10.02
C ALA A 104 5.23 13.66 10.22
N ALA A 105 6.33 14.40 10.34
CA ALA A 105 6.31 15.85 10.41
C ALA A 105 5.92 16.48 9.06
N GLN A 106 6.50 15.99 7.95
CA GLN A 106 6.24 16.47 6.59
C GLN A 106 4.77 16.33 6.19
N TYR A 107 4.16 15.17 6.49
CA TYR A 107 2.80 14.85 6.05
C TYR A 107 1.70 15.24 7.04
N ARG A 108 2.03 15.83 8.18
CA ARG A 108 1.05 16.31 9.17
C ARG A 108 0.00 17.26 8.60
N SER A 109 0.36 18.03 7.58
CA SER A 109 -0.49 19.02 6.89
C SER A 109 -0.48 18.82 5.38
N ALA A 110 -0.28 17.58 4.92
CA ALA A 110 -0.25 17.28 3.50
C ALA A 110 -1.61 17.56 2.84
N LEU A 111 -1.57 18.02 1.60
CA LEU A 111 -2.77 18.14 0.78
C LEU A 111 -3.31 16.75 0.42
N PRO A 112 -4.63 16.60 0.27
CA PRO A 112 -5.22 15.35 -0.22
C PRO A 112 -4.63 14.94 -1.57
N ALA A 113 -4.48 13.62 -1.77
CA ALA A 113 -4.04 13.07 -3.05
C ALA A 113 -4.96 13.50 -4.19
N GLN A 114 -4.37 13.77 -5.34
CA GLN A 114 -5.12 14.13 -6.55
C GLN A 114 -5.93 12.94 -7.07
N PRO A 115 -7.09 13.17 -7.73
CA PRO A 115 -7.84 12.13 -8.40
C PRO A 115 -6.97 11.30 -9.36
N LYS A 116 -7.29 10.03 -9.51
CA LYS A 116 -6.63 9.10 -10.43
C LYS A 116 -7.52 8.84 -11.63
N THR A 117 -6.96 8.93 -12.83
CA THR A 117 -7.71 8.78 -14.08
C THR A 117 -7.64 7.38 -14.69
N VAL A 118 -6.69 6.56 -14.23
CA VAL A 118 -6.46 5.19 -14.67
C VAL A 118 -6.92 4.22 -13.58
N ALA A 119 -7.64 3.17 -13.96
CA ALA A 119 -8.08 2.16 -13.02
C ALA A 119 -7.78 0.74 -13.50
N VAL A 120 -7.33 -0.11 -12.58
CA VAL A 120 -7.29 -1.57 -12.76
C VAL A 120 -8.60 -2.15 -12.25
N VAL A 121 -9.24 -2.98 -13.07
CA VAL A 121 -10.55 -3.57 -12.79
C VAL A 121 -10.36 -4.96 -12.18
N ILE A 122 -10.98 -5.19 -11.01
CA ILE A 122 -11.11 -6.50 -10.41
C ILE A 122 -12.46 -7.08 -10.78
N ASP A 123 -12.47 -8.30 -11.32
CA ASP A 123 -13.71 -9.02 -11.57
C ASP A 123 -14.30 -9.54 -10.25
N VAL A 124 -15.60 -9.26 -10.03
CA VAL A 124 -16.34 -9.64 -8.82
C VAL A 124 -17.67 -10.28 -9.17
N ASP A 125 -18.13 -11.20 -8.32
CA ASP A 125 -19.46 -11.82 -8.38
C ASP A 125 -20.58 -10.81 -8.02
N GLU A 126 -21.83 -11.28 -8.08
CA GLU A 126 -23.00 -10.46 -7.72
C GLU A 126 -22.97 -9.97 -6.26
N ALA A 127 -22.32 -10.72 -5.37
CA ALA A 127 -22.17 -10.35 -3.96
C ALA A 127 -20.99 -9.39 -3.71
N GLY A 128 -20.19 -9.11 -4.76
CA GLY A 128 -19.02 -8.24 -4.70
C GLY A 128 -17.75 -8.93 -4.22
N ASN A 129 -17.71 -10.28 -4.22
CA ASN A 129 -16.47 -11.00 -3.89
C ASN A 129 -15.61 -11.16 -5.14
N PRO A 130 -14.27 -11.09 -5.02
CA PRO A 130 -13.39 -11.31 -6.15
C PRO A 130 -13.56 -12.73 -6.70
N VAL A 131 -13.74 -12.83 -8.02
CA VAL A 131 -13.87 -14.13 -8.73
C VAL A 131 -12.57 -14.91 -8.61
N ASN A 132 -11.43 -14.24 -8.69
CA ASN A 132 -10.11 -14.84 -8.52
C ASN A 132 -9.30 -14.12 -7.43
N ARG A 133 -9.28 -14.66 -6.21
CA ARG A 133 -8.51 -14.08 -5.10
C ARG A 133 -7.00 -14.17 -5.28
N SER A 134 -6.52 -15.21 -5.95
CA SER A 134 -5.07 -15.39 -6.16
C SER A 134 -4.48 -14.32 -7.08
N ALA A 135 -5.28 -13.74 -7.96
CA ALA A 135 -4.86 -12.63 -8.81
C ALA A 135 -4.52 -11.34 -8.04
N LEU A 136 -5.03 -11.20 -6.81
CA LEU A 136 -4.88 -10.00 -5.98
C LEU A 136 -3.62 -9.99 -5.11
N GLY A 137 -2.98 -11.14 -4.90
CA GLY A 137 -1.78 -11.26 -4.09
C GLY A 137 -0.50 -10.93 -4.87
N PRO A 138 0.67 -10.89 -4.19
CA PRO A 138 1.96 -10.75 -4.85
C PRO A 138 2.18 -11.84 -5.90
N GLY A 139 2.58 -11.45 -7.13
CA GLY A 139 2.72 -12.34 -8.28
C GLY A 139 1.41 -12.76 -8.92
N GLY A 140 0.28 -12.22 -8.47
CA GLY A 140 -1.01 -12.39 -9.14
C GLY A 140 -1.22 -11.35 -10.25
N SER A 141 -1.96 -11.70 -11.27
CA SER A 141 -2.09 -10.92 -12.51
C SER A 141 -2.61 -9.49 -12.30
N VAL A 142 -3.57 -9.28 -11.40
CA VAL A 142 -4.08 -7.95 -11.05
C VAL A 142 -3.02 -7.11 -10.33
N CYS A 143 -2.31 -7.72 -9.37
CA CYS A 143 -1.22 -7.06 -8.66
C CYS A 143 -0.10 -6.66 -9.63
N ASP A 144 0.33 -7.56 -10.50
CA ASP A 144 1.40 -7.33 -11.47
C ASP A 144 1.00 -6.26 -12.49
N LEU A 145 -0.24 -6.27 -12.99
CA LEU A 145 -0.76 -5.24 -13.88
C LEU A 145 -0.74 -3.86 -13.19
N TRP A 146 -1.24 -3.79 -11.96
CA TRP A 146 -1.24 -2.54 -11.19
C TRP A 146 0.19 -2.02 -10.96
N MET A 147 1.12 -2.91 -10.58
CA MET A 147 2.54 -2.56 -10.36
C MET A 147 3.19 -2.04 -11.65
N LYS A 148 2.93 -2.69 -12.78
CA LYS A 148 3.42 -2.25 -14.10
C LYS A 148 2.96 -0.84 -14.45
N LEU A 149 1.68 -0.54 -14.26
CA LEU A 149 1.13 0.80 -14.49
C LEU A 149 1.71 1.83 -13.51
N GLN A 150 1.86 1.47 -12.25
CA GLN A 150 2.45 2.33 -11.22
C GLN A 150 3.91 2.67 -11.52
N VAL A 151 4.73 1.69 -11.92
CA VAL A 151 6.14 1.90 -12.30
C VAL A 151 6.23 2.75 -13.56
N ALA A 152 5.26 2.63 -14.48
CA ALA A 152 5.16 3.50 -15.66
C ALA A 152 4.68 4.93 -15.35
N GLY A 153 4.40 5.26 -14.09
CA GLY A 153 3.98 6.60 -13.65
C GLY A 153 2.51 6.93 -13.90
N GLN A 154 1.68 5.94 -14.22
CA GLN A 154 0.26 6.16 -14.54
C GLN A 154 -0.65 6.33 -13.31
N ARG A 155 -0.13 6.10 -12.09
CA ARG A 155 -0.87 6.27 -10.83
C ARG A 155 -2.24 5.57 -10.82
N PRO A 156 -2.32 4.24 -11.04
CA PRO A 156 -3.59 3.54 -11.12
C PRO A 156 -4.32 3.49 -9.78
N THR A 157 -5.66 3.61 -9.80
CA THR A 157 -6.54 3.15 -8.73
C THR A 157 -7.01 1.73 -9.00
N ILE A 158 -7.77 1.14 -8.07
CA ILE A 158 -8.42 -0.15 -8.25
C ILE A 158 -9.92 0.02 -8.10
N ILE A 159 -10.69 -0.61 -8.97
CA ILE A 159 -12.16 -0.64 -8.91
C ILE A 159 -12.67 -2.05 -9.20
N THR A 160 -13.90 -2.34 -8.80
CA THR A 160 -14.57 -3.59 -9.15
C THR A 160 -15.26 -3.51 -10.51
N SER A 161 -15.52 -4.66 -11.14
CA SER A 161 -16.29 -4.76 -12.39
C SER A 161 -17.69 -4.15 -12.28
N GLN A 162 -18.31 -4.20 -11.09
CA GLN A 162 -19.58 -3.53 -10.82
C GLN A 162 -19.46 -1.99 -10.92
N VAL A 163 -18.37 -1.41 -10.42
CA VAL A 163 -18.09 0.04 -10.56
C VAL A 163 -17.74 0.37 -12.01
N ALA A 164 -16.94 -0.46 -12.68
CA ALA A 164 -16.54 -0.27 -14.08
C ALA A 164 -17.74 -0.26 -15.03
N ALA A 165 -18.79 -1.02 -14.73
CA ALA A 165 -20.03 -1.03 -15.50
C ALA A 165 -20.91 0.22 -15.29
N ASN A 166 -20.62 1.07 -14.30
CA ASN A 166 -21.40 2.24 -13.93
C ASN A 166 -20.73 3.54 -14.43
N GLN A 167 -21.19 4.08 -15.54
CA GLN A 167 -20.64 5.29 -16.15
C GLN A 167 -20.70 6.52 -15.24
N GLU A 168 -21.75 6.66 -14.44
CA GLU A 168 -21.88 7.78 -13.51
C GLU A 168 -20.83 7.67 -12.40
N ALA A 169 -20.61 6.48 -11.84
CA ALA A 169 -19.57 6.23 -10.84
C ALA A 169 -18.15 6.49 -11.39
N LEU A 170 -17.88 6.12 -12.63
CA LEU A 170 -16.61 6.42 -13.30
C LEU A 170 -16.41 7.93 -13.44
N ALA A 171 -17.44 8.64 -13.93
CA ALA A 171 -17.39 10.09 -14.10
C ALA A 171 -17.19 10.83 -12.79
N GLN A 172 -17.89 10.43 -11.70
CA GLN A 172 -17.74 11.00 -10.35
C GLN A 172 -16.33 10.81 -9.79
N ARG A 173 -15.67 9.69 -10.11
CA ARG A 173 -14.29 9.40 -9.69
C ARG A 173 -13.24 10.01 -10.61
N GLY A 174 -13.62 10.54 -11.78
CA GLY A 174 -12.71 11.07 -12.79
C GLY A 174 -11.91 10.00 -13.54
N ILE A 175 -12.40 8.75 -13.56
CA ILE A 175 -11.72 7.62 -14.23
C ILE A 175 -12.01 7.71 -15.72
N LEU A 176 -10.95 7.70 -16.52
CA LEU A 176 -10.99 7.84 -17.99
C LEU A 176 -10.50 6.57 -18.71
N GLU A 177 -9.65 5.79 -18.07
CA GLU A 177 -9.01 4.61 -18.68
C GLU A 177 -9.15 3.40 -17.74
N LEU A 178 -9.54 2.26 -18.33
CA LEU A 178 -9.75 1.00 -17.63
C LEU A 178 -8.77 -0.06 -18.16
N HIS A 179 -8.10 -0.74 -17.26
CA HIS A 179 -7.28 -1.91 -17.54
C HIS A 179 -7.85 -3.11 -16.80
N ALA A 180 -8.02 -4.21 -17.50
CA ALA A 180 -8.45 -5.48 -16.92
C ALA A 180 -7.37 -6.54 -17.17
N ASP A 181 -7.34 -7.55 -16.31
CA ASP A 181 -6.53 -8.74 -16.56
C ASP A 181 -7.01 -9.45 -17.84
N GLU A 182 -6.13 -9.61 -18.83
CA GLU A 182 -6.43 -10.32 -20.07
C GLU A 182 -6.51 -11.83 -19.89
N HIS A 183 -6.03 -12.35 -18.74
CA HIS A 183 -5.98 -13.78 -18.43
C HIS A 183 -6.61 -14.07 -17.06
N PRO A 184 -7.95 -13.92 -16.93
CA PRO A 184 -8.62 -14.06 -15.64
C PRO A 184 -8.63 -15.48 -15.06
N TYR A 185 -8.10 -16.50 -15.76
CA TYR A 185 -8.12 -17.92 -15.36
C TYR A 185 -6.80 -18.63 -15.60
#